data_b1053bf56cb7988d0b118d1720e35c6d
#
_entry.id   b1053bf56cb7988d0b118d1720e35c6d
#
_cell.length_a   1.000
_cell.length_b   1.000
_cell.length_c   1.000
_cell.angle_alpha   90.00
_cell.angle_beta   90.00
_cell.angle_gamma   90.00
#
_symmetry.space_group_name_H-M   'P 1'
#
loop_
_entity.id
_entity.type
_entity.pdbx_description
1 polymer ?
#
loop_
_entity_poly.entity_id
_entity_poly.type
_entity_poly.pdbx_seq_one_letter_code
_entity_poly.pdbx_strand_id
1 'polypeptide(L)'
;MPINQVHRYKAQMLKALAHPVRLLIVEKLLEKEQCVNDIRELVNVSQPNISQHLNTLRFSGIVDFRQQGNLRCYFLRNPQNIKKVLKALE
;
A
#
# COMPACT_ATOMS: atom_id res chain seq x y z
N MET A 1 -13.82 -22.23 -14.80
CA MET A 1 -14.68 -21.20 -14.22
C MET A 1 -14.52 -19.88 -14.96
N PRO A 2 -15.60 -19.23 -15.31
CA PRO A 2 -15.47 -17.92 -15.96
C PRO A 2 -14.91 -16.88 -15.01
N ILE A 3 -14.22 -15.90 -15.58
CA ILE A 3 -13.70 -14.78 -14.82
C ILE A 3 -14.88 -13.96 -14.28
N ASN A 4 -14.81 -13.57 -13.02
CA ASN A 4 -15.84 -12.77 -12.37
C ASN A 4 -15.24 -11.62 -11.57
N GLN A 5 -16.10 -10.90 -10.84
CA GLN A 5 -15.69 -9.74 -10.05
C GLN A 5 -14.64 -10.08 -8.98
N VAL A 6 -14.71 -11.26 -8.40
CA VAL A 6 -13.76 -11.70 -7.39
C VAL A 6 -12.36 -11.86 -8.00
N HIS A 7 -12.28 -12.45 -9.18
CA HIS A 7 -11.03 -12.59 -9.90
C HIS A 7 -10.42 -11.23 -10.23
N ARG A 8 -11.24 -10.31 -10.68
CA ARG A 8 -10.78 -8.95 -11.03
C ARG A 8 -10.28 -8.21 -9.81
N TYR A 9 -10.99 -8.32 -8.70
CA TYR A 9 -10.60 -7.71 -7.43
C TYR A 9 -9.25 -8.24 -6.96
N LYS A 10 -9.09 -9.55 -6.91
CA LYS A 10 -7.83 -10.18 -6.48
C LYS A 10 -6.67 -9.79 -7.37
N ALA A 11 -6.89 -9.79 -8.68
CA ALA A 11 -5.85 -9.41 -9.63
C ALA A 11 -5.44 -7.95 -9.45
N GLN A 12 -6.38 -7.06 -9.21
CA GLN A 12 -6.11 -5.65 -8.96
C GLN A 12 -5.28 -5.46 -7.69
N MET A 13 -5.61 -6.19 -6.64
CA MET A 13 -4.88 -6.15 -5.37
C MET A 13 -3.43 -6.61 -5.57
N LEU A 14 -3.26 -7.76 -6.22
CA LEU A 14 -1.92 -8.30 -6.47
C LEU A 14 -1.10 -7.38 -7.36
N LYS A 15 -1.73 -6.79 -8.37
CA LYS A 15 -1.07 -5.88 -9.28
C LYS A 15 -0.58 -4.62 -8.55
N ALA A 16 -1.40 -4.11 -7.64
CA ALA A 16 -1.02 -2.95 -6.85
C ALA A 16 0.16 -3.24 -5.91
N LEU A 17 0.26 -4.47 -5.42
CA LEU A 17 1.37 -4.89 -4.56
C LEU A 17 2.64 -5.23 -5.35
N ALA A 18 2.54 -5.51 -6.63
CA ALA A 18 3.64 -6.03 -7.43
C ALA A 18 4.63 -4.95 -7.88
N HIS A 19 5.21 -4.25 -6.90
CA HIS A 19 6.23 -3.24 -7.14
C HIS A 19 7.10 -3.12 -5.89
N PRO A 20 8.44 -3.13 -6.02
CA PRO A 20 9.32 -3.11 -4.85
C PRO A 20 9.06 -1.93 -3.90
N VAL A 21 8.87 -0.75 -4.44
CA VAL A 21 8.60 0.44 -3.61
C VAL A 21 7.29 0.29 -2.86
N ARG A 22 6.25 -0.19 -3.55
CA ARG A 22 4.94 -0.37 -2.92
C ARG A 22 4.96 -1.46 -1.85
N LEU A 23 5.71 -2.53 -2.08
CA LEU A 23 5.89 -3.57 -1.06
C LEU A 23 6.57 -3.01 0.19
N LEU A 24 7.60 -2.19 0.01
CA LEU A 24 8.29 -1.58 1.14
C LEU A 24 7.37 -0.63 1.91
N ILE A 25 6.59 0.18 1.20
CA ILE A 25 5.60 1.08 1.83
C ILE A 25 4.64 0.27 2.69
N VAL A 26 4.08 -0.78 2.13
CA VAL A 26 3.10 -1.62 2.83
C VAL A 26 3.72 -2.28 4.05
N GLU A 27 4.96 -2.75 3.95
CA GLU A 27 5.68 -3.32 5.10
C GLU A 27 5.83 -2.30 6.24
N LYS A 28 6.16 -1.05 5.89
CA LYS A 28 6.28 0.01 6.90
C LYS A 28 4.93 0.33 7.52
N LEU A 29 3.86 0.31 6.73
CA LEU A 29 2.51 0.55 7.24
C LEU A 29 2.00 -0.60 8.12
N LEU A 30 2.54 -1.81 7.95
CA LEU A 30 2.24 -2.91 8.87
C LEU A 30 2.76 -2.63 10.28
N GLU A 31 3.85 -1.88 10.39
CA GLU A 31 4.42 -1.52 11.69
C GLU A 31 3.54 -0.47 12.40
N LYS A 32 3.13 0.55 11.68
CA LYS A 32 2.23 1.60 12.19
C LYS A 32 1.79 2.53 11.07
N GLU A 33 0.79 3.34 11.34
CA GLU A 33 0.36 4.44 10.48
C GLU A 33 1.52 5.41 10.26
N GLN A 34 1.69 5.90 9.03
CA GLN A 34 2.80 6.77 8.65
C GLN A 34 2.29 7.96 7.86
N CYS A 35 2.77 9.15 8.21
CA CYS A 35 2.49 10.33 7.39
C CYS A 35 3.41 10.36 6.17
N VAL A 36 3.00 11.06 5.11
CA VAL A 36 3.66 10.99 3.81
C VAL A 36 5.15 11.35 3.88
N ASN A 37 5.52 12.33 4.72
CA ASN A 37 6.92 12.71 4.85
C ASN A 37 7.75 11.61 5.49
N ASP A 38 7.18 10.90 6.46
CA ASP A 38 7.85 9.77 7.11
C ASP A 38 8.00 8.60 6.13
N ILE A 39 7.01 8.37 5.30
CA ILE A 39 7.08 7.34 4.26
C ILE A 39 8.25 7.63 3.31
N ARG A 40 8.39 8.88 2.89
CA ARG A 40 9.48 9.29 2.01
C ARG A 40 10.86 9.01 2.62
N GLU A 41 11.01 9.31 3.91
CA GLU A 41 12.27 9.06 4.61
C GLU A 41 12.55 7.56 4.76
N LEU A 42 11.51 6.80 5.16
CA LEU A 42 11.65 5.36 5.43
C LEU A 42 11.97 4.57 4.17
N VAL A 43 11.37 4.97 3.05
CA VAL A 43 11.59 4.29 1.78
C VAL A 43 12.96 4.64 1.21
N ASN A 44 13.46 5.82 1.55
CA ASN A 44 14.79 6.30 1.15
C ASN A 44 15.08 6.08 -0.34
N VAL A 45 14.10 6.39 -1.17
CA VAL A 45 14.29 6.36 -2.61
C VAL A 45 14.21 7.79 -3.12
N SER A 46 15.14 8.17 -3.95
CA SER A 46 15.02 9.43 -4.69
C SER A 46 13.97 9.22 -5.77
N GLN A 47 12.76 8.91 -5.30
CA GLN A 47 11.62 8.66 -6.15
C GLN A 47 10.71 9.87 -6.09
N PRO A 48 10.55 10.58 -7.20
CA PRO A 48 9.56 11.66 -7.23
C PRO A 48 8.14 11.14 -7.20
N ASN A 49 7.94 9.81 -7.24
CA ASN A 49 6.64 9.18 -7.46
C ASN A 49 6.03 8.51 -6.24
N ILE A 50 6.47 8.85 -5.03
CA ILE A 50 5.90 8.26 -3.80
C ILE A 50 4.39 8.51 -3.74
N SER A 51 3.96 9.73 -4.06
CA SER A 51 2.53 10.07 -4.07
C SER A 51 1.76 9.22 -5.08
N GLN A 52 2.35 8.93 -6.22
CA GLN A 52 1.73 8.10 -7.25
C GLN A 52 1.61 6.65 -6.79
N HIS A 53 2.63 6.12 -6.12
CA HIS A 53 2.57 4.78 -5.53
C HIS A 53 1.49 4.69 -4.46
N LEU A 54 1.39 5.71 -3.61
CA LEU A 54 0.35 5.77 -2.58
C LEU A 54 -1.04 5.84 -3.21
N ASN A 55 -1.20 6.59 -4.29
CA ASN A 55 -2.46 6.66 -5.02
C ASN A 55 -2.84 5.30 -5.61
N THR A 56 -1.90 4.59 -6.19
CA THR A 56 -2.13 3.24 -6.72
C THR A 56 -2.62 2.30 -5.62
N LEU A 57 -1.96 2.31 -4.48
CA LEU A 57 -2.37 1.50 -3.33
C LEU A 57 -3.74 1.90 -2.80
N ARG A 58 -4.04 3.18 -2.81
CA ARG A 58 -5.32 3.68 -2.33
C ARG A 58 -6.47 3.33 -3.27
N PHE A 59 -6.28 3.48 -4.57
CA PHE A 59 -7.28 3.10 -5.57
C PHE A 59 -7.64 1.63 -5.51
N SER A 60 -6.67 0.79 -5.16
CA SER A 60 -6.90 -0.65 -5.01
C SER A 60 -7.55 -1.02 -3.70
N GLY A 61 -7.70 -0.08 -2.78
CA GLY A 61 -8.30 -0.33 -1.48
C GLY A 61 -7.35 -0.93 -0.45
N ILE A 62 -6.05 -0.93 -0.73
CA ILE A 62 -5.04 -1.47 0.20
C ILE A 62 -4.76 -0.50 1.32
N VAL A 63 -4.66 0.80 0.99
CA VAL A 63 -4.42 1.86 1.97
C VAL A 63 -5.50 2.93 1.89
N ASP A 64 -5.59 3.72 2.93
CA ASP A 64 -6.33 4.97 2.93
C ASP A 64 -5.56 5.96 3.77
N PHE A 65 -6.05 7.20 3.86
CA PHE A 65 -5.35 8.22 4.65
C PHE A 65 -6.32 9.04 5.48
N ARG A 66 -5.75 9.66 6.51
CA ARG A 66 -6.42 10.69 7.33
C ARG A 66 -5.67 11.99 7.13
N GLN A 67 -6.41 13.08 7.04
CA GLN A 67 -5.83 14.41 6.97
C GLN A 67 -5.56 14.88 8.40
N GLN A 68 -4.31 15.20 8.70
CA GLN A 68 -3.91 15.77 10.00
C GLN A 68 -3.19 17.08 9.75
N GLY A 69 -3.89 18.20 9.90
CA GLY A 69 -3.38 19.50 9.52
C GLY A 69 -3.09 19.53 8.01
N ASN A 70 -1.86 19.79 7.64
CA ASN A 70 -1.43 19.80 6.25
C ASN A 70 -0.88 18.46 5.76
N LEU A 71 -0.92 17.44 6.62
CA LEU A 71 -0.31 16.16 6.31
C LEU A 71 -1.36 15.09 6.07
N ARG A 72 -1.06 14.18 5.12
CA ARG A 72 -1.81 12.96 4.92
C ARG A 72 -1.06 11.83 5.61
N CYS A 73 -1.75 11.12 6.50
CA CYS A 73 -1.17 9.99 7.22
C CYS A 73 -1.87 8.73 6.78
N TYR A 74 -1.10 7.78 6.24
CA TYR A 74 -1.61 6.58 5.58
C TYR A 74 -1.65 5.40 6.53
N PHE A 75 -2.63 4.53 6.32
CA PHE A 75 -2.80 3.29 7.09
C PHE A 75 -3.32 2.18 6.17
N LEU A 76 -3.09 0.93 6.57
CA LEU A 76 -3.62 -0.22 5.85
C LEU A 76 -5.09 -0.43 6.21
N ARG A 77 -5.93 -0.61 5.19
CA ARG A 77 -7.35 -0.87 5.42
C ARG A 77 -7.59 -2.27 5.98
N ASN A 78 -6.76 -3.22 5.60
CA ASN A 78 -6.90 -4.59 6.08
C ASN A 78 -5.51 -5.19 6.35
N PRO A 79 -4.89 -4.81 7.48
CA PRO A 79 -3.53 -5.23 7.77
C PRO A 79 -3.37 -6.74 7.91
N GLN A 80 -4.40 -7.44 8.39
CA GLN A 80 -4.32 -8.89 8.57
C GLN A 80 -4.15 -9.61 7.24
N ASN A 81 -4.90 -9.21 6.22
CA ASN A 81 -4.79 -9.82 4.91
C ASN A 81 -3.44 -9.54 4.26
N ILE A 82 -2.97 -8.30 4.38
CA ILE A 82 -1.68 -7.92 3.83
C ILE A 82 -0.55 -8.70 4.50
N LYS A 83 -0.61 -8.83 5.81
CA LYS A 83 0.37 -9.61 6.57
C LYS A 83 0.42 -11.05 6.08
N LYS A 84 -0.73 -11.67 5.86
CA LYS A 84 -0.81 -13.05 5.37
C LYS A 84 -0.20 -13.19 3.97
N VAL A 85 -0.52 -12.26 3.07
CA VAL A 85 0.01 -12.29 1.70
C VAL A 85 1.53 -12.17 1.71
N LEU A 86 2.08 -11.21 2.43
CA LEU A 86 3.52 -11.00 2.48
C LEU A 86 4.24 -12.17 3.13
N LYS A 87 3.66 -12.71 4.20
CA LYS A 87 4.24 -13.85 4.89
C LYS A 87 4.27 -15.09 3.99
N ALA A 88 3.28 -15.25 3.14
CA ALA A 88 3.23 -16.38 2.21
C ALA A 88 4.37 -16.35 1.17
N LEU A 89 5.01 -15.21 1.00
CA LEU A 89 6.12 -15.04 0.05
C LEU A 89 7.50 -15.24 0.68
N GLU A 90 7.54 -15.48 1.97
CA GLU A 90 8.81 -15.73 2.68
C GLU A 90 9.36 -17.14 2.47
#